data_d500020dd13f8176c222466479ec3875
#
_entry.id   d500020dd13f8176c222466479ec3875
#
_cell.length_a   1.000
_cell.length_b   1.000
_cell.length_c   1.000
_cell.angle_alpha   90.00
_cell.angle_beta   90.00
_cell.angle_gamma   90.00
#
_symmetry.space_group_name_H-M   'P 1'
#
loop_
_entity.id
_entity.type
_entity.pdbx_description
1 polymer ?
#
loop_
_entity_poly.entity_id
_entity_poly.type
_entity_poly.pdbx_seq_one_letter_code
_entity_poly.pdbx_strand_id
1 'polypeptide(L)'
;EENAYFDEIHKRAYSYDATKKHYLPDGVLFPRNEEDITQILKFCNENNIIVIPRGSGSGFTGGALAVNGGVVLAFEKHMNKILEIDLENLVAVVQPGVINIHLQKEVAKYGLFYPPDPASMEYSSLGGNVSENAGGMRAAKYGITKDYVMALRAVLPSGEIIRAGKRTIKDVAGYNLAGILIASEGSLAVLSELTLKLIPLPKFKKTAFAIFPSVKSAMNAVYKSLASGVNPVSMEFLDNLSIRAVESKFNKGLPIEAGAILIADVDGNVKEAIDEDLRNLEYYFLEAGASEFKIAKDEQETADIWFARRNCSQSIAMYGTLKLNEDITVPRSKLPALLEGIDEISKKYGFKIPCFGHTGDGNVHTNVMVPDKNDKEQVKKGYEAVEEIFKLTVKLGGTLSGEHGIGLSKAPFMNLAFSEAEMNLMRNIKKAFDPNNILNPFKMGL
;
A
#
# COMPACT_ATOMS: atom_id res chain seq x y z
N GLU A 1 -9.67 25.37 22.07
CA GLU A 1 -10.88 25.59 21.26
C GLU A 1 -10.55 25.69 19.75
N GLU A 2 -9.44 26.35 19.35
CA GLU A 2 -9.08 26.55 17.91
C GLU A 2 -8.64 25.28 17.18
N ASN A 3 -8.47 24.15 17.83
CA ASN A 3 -7.99 22.89 17.24
C ASN A 3 -8.89 21.69 17.57
N ALA A 4 -10.10 21.94 18.05
CA ALA A 4 -11.12 20.93 18.34
C ALA A 4 -12.44 21.35 17.71
N TYR A 5 -12.97 20.51 16.83
CA TYR A 5 -14.15 20.81 16.03
C TYR A 5 -15.22 19.73 16.27
N PHE A 6 -16.39 20.18 16.68
CA PHE A 6 -17.53 19.32 16.96
C PHE A 6 -18.73 19.65 16.05
N ASP A 7 -18.52 20.59 15.10
CA ASP A 7 -19.53 20.98 14.13
C ASP A 7 -19.69 19.94 13.02
N GLU A 8 -20.82 19.97 12.36
CA GLU A 8 -21.23 18.99 11.35
C GLU A 8 -20.32 19.02 10.10
N ILE A 9 -19.74 20.17 9.75
CA ILE A 9 -18.91 20.33 8.55
C ILE A 9 -17.60 19.55 8.74
N HIS A 10 -16.90 19.76 9.85
CA HIS A 10 -15.66 19.05 10.14
C HIS A 10 -15.90 17.56 10.35
N LYS A 11 -16.94 17.17 11.08
CA LYS A 11 -17.29 15.76 11.26
C LYS A 11 -17.54 15.05 9.94
N ARG A 12 -18.27 15.67 9.00
CA ARG A 12 -18.49 15.12 7.65
C ARG A 12 -17.21 15.05 6.83
N ALA A 13 -16.34 16.07 6.86
CA ALA A 13 -15.08 16.06 6.16
C ALA A 13 -14.16 14.90 6.57
N TYR A 14 -14.24 14.47 7.82
CA TYR A 14 -13.44 13.37 8.37
C TYR A 14 -14.21 12.05 8.53
N SER A 15 -15.43 11.95 8.01
CA SER A 15 -16.28 10.76 8.12
C SER A 15 -15.96 9.65 7.13
N TYR A 16 -15.14 9.89 6.14
CA TYR A 16 -14.88 8.94 5.04
C TYR A 16 -13.38 8.80 4.72
N ASP A 17 -13.03 7.75 4.00
CA ASP A 17 -11.71 7.50 3.41
C ASP A 17 -11.85 7.03 1.94
N ALA A 18 -10.79 6.44 1.37
CA ALA A 18 -10.85 5.98 -0.01
C ALA A 18 -11.79 4.78 -0.25
N THR A 19 -12.29 4.11 0.80
CA THR A 19 -13.35 3.08 0.69
C THR A 19 -14.70 3.68 0.31
N LYS A 20 -14.88 4.99 0.46
CA LYS A 20 -16.16 5.72 0.28
C LYS A 20 -17.25 5.30 1.28
N LYS A 21 -16.90 4.59 2.35
CA LYS A 21 -17.79 4.33 3.49
C LYS A 21 -17.80 5.56 4.37
N HIS A 22 -18.94 5.86 4.98
CA HIS A 22 -19.14 7.04 5.84
C HIS A 22 -19.48 6.62 7.26
N TYR A 23 -18.67 7.08 8.22
CA TYR A 23 -18.90 6.92 9.67
C TYR A 23 -18.60 8.25 10.35
N LEU A 24 -19.64 8.89 10.88
CA LEU A 24 -19.54 10.22 11.47
C LEU A 24 -18.81 10.16 12.82
N PRO A 25 -17.67 10.85 13.01
CA PRO A 25 -17.02 10.94 14.31
C PRO A 25 -17.80 11.89 15.25
N ASP A 26 -17.51 11.79 16.55
CA ASP A 26 -18.07 12.72 17.54
C ASP A 26 -17.38 14.09 17.50
N GLY A 27 -16.09 14.11 17.08
CA GLY A 27 -15.31 15.34 16.90
C GLY A 27 -14.02 15.09 16.13
N VAL A 28 -13.36 16.19 15.76
CA VAL A 28 -12.05 16.18 15.05
C VAL A 28 -11.08 17.06 15.82
N LEU A 29 -9.92 16.51 16.18
CA LEU A 29 -8.89 17.17 16.95
C LEU A 29 -7.60 17.27 16.12
N PHE A 30 -6.97 18.44 16.14
CA PHE A 30 -5.71 18.71 15.46
C PHE A 30 -4.61 19.00 16.49
N PRO A 31 -3.82 18.01 16.92
CA PRO A 31 -2.74 18.23 17.87
C PRO A 31 -1.64 19.07 17.23
N ARG A 32 -1.04 20.00 18.00
CA ARG A 32 0.05 20.88 17.56
C ARG A 32 1.42 20.26 17.77
N ASN A 33 1.50 19.34 18.73
CA ASN A 33 2.74 18.72 19.18
C ASN A 33 2.44 17.43 19.97
N GLU A 34 3.49 16.75 20.43
CA GLU A 34 3.43 15.51 21.18
C GLU A 34 2.73 15.67 22.55
N GLU A 35 2.86 16.84 23.19
CA GLU A 35 2.19 17.13 24.47
C GLU A 35 0.66 17.19 24.30
N ASP A 36 0.18 17.81 23.22
CA ASP A 36 -1.25 17.82 22.92
C ASP A 36 -1.77 16.38 22.73
N ILE A 37 -1.03 15.49 22.05
CA ILE A 37 -1.39 14.08 21.89
C ILE A 37 -1.47 13.41 23.26
N THR A 38 -0.47 13.63 24.12
CA THR A 38 -0.42 13.09 25.49
C THR A 38 -1.64 13.48 26.31
N GLN A 39 -2.01 14.76 26.31
CA GLN A 39 -3.17 15.25 27.05
C GLN A 39 -4.48 14.69 26.52
N ILE A 40 -4.63 14.65 25.20
CA ILE A 40 -5.82 14.08 24.54
C ILE A 40 -5.97 12.60 24.89
N LEU A 41 -4.89 11.81 24.77
CA LEU A 41 -4.96 10.37 25.04
C LEU A 41 -5.24 10.07 26.52
N LYS A 42 -4.61 10.79 27.46
CA LYS A 42 -4.91 10.66 28.88
C LYS A 42 -6.39 10.91 29.15
N PHE A 43 -6.91 12.04 28.69
CA PHE A 43 -8.31 12.40 28.87
C PHE A 43 -9.26 11.36 28.26
N CYS A 44 -8.98 10.92 27.03
CA CYS A 44 -9.79 9.92 26.33
C CYS A 44 -9.76 8.56 27.05
N ASN A 45 -8.57 8.16 27.54
CA ASN A 45 -8.39 6.90 28.25
C ASN A 45 -9.13 6.88 29.61
N GLU A 46 -9.06 7.97 30.37
CA GLU A 46 -9.79 8.13 31.64
C GLU A 46 -11.32 8.13 31.48
N ASN A 47 -11.79 8.58 30.31
CA ASN A 47 -13.23 8.71 30.02
C ASN A 47 -13.76 7.65 29.03
N ASN A 48 -12.96 6.65 28.66
CA ASN A 48 -13.29 5.61 27.69
C ASN A 48 -13.80 6.17 26.34
N ILE A 49 -13.18 7.26 25.85
CA ILE A 49 -13.50 7.88 24.57
C ILE A 49 -12.61 7.25 23.50
N ILE A 50 -13.23 6.75 22.43
CA ILE A 50 -12.52 6.17 21.27
C ILE A 50 -11.73 7.26 20.54
N VAL A 51 -10.48 6.96 20.20
CA VAL A 51 -9.59 7.83 19.41
C VAL A 51 -9.20 7.12 18.12
N ILE A 52 -9.39 7.80 16.99
CA ILE A 52 -9.06 7.31 15.68
C ILE A 52 -7.90 8.16 15.13
N PRO A 53 -6.64 7.69 15.21
CA PRO A 53 -5.53 8.37 14.56
C PRO A 53 -5.74 8.35 13.05
N ARG A 54 -5.64 9.52 12.42
CA ARG A 54 -5.91 9.66 10.99
C ARG A 54 -4.77 10.43 10.29
N GLY A 55 -4.17 9.81 9.31
CA GLY A 55 -3.36 10.49 8.31
C GLY A 55 -4.27 11.21 7.30
N SER A 56 -3.96 11.11 6.01
CA SER A 56 -4.76 11.76 4.96
C SER A 56 -6.06 11.02 4.60
N GLY A 57 -6.35 9.87 5.19
CA GLY A 57 -7.55 9.08 4.85
C GLY A 57 -7.50 8.47 3.44
N SER A 58 -6.30 8.21 2.93
CA SER A 58 -6.06 7.66 1.60
C SER A 58 -6.15 6.12 1.53
N GLY A 59 -6.30 5.44 2.68
CA GLY A 59 -6.35 3.98 2.76
C GLY A 59 -7.63 3.36 2.19
N PHE A 60 -7.50 2.14 1.67
CA PHE A 60 -8.59 1.39 1.02
C PHE A 60 -9.28 0.36 1.94
N THR A 61 -8.94 0.33 3.22
CA THR A 61 -9.42 -0.71 4.14
C THR A 61 -10.30 -0.19 5.28
N GLY A 62 -10.47 1.12 5.40
CA GLY A 62 -11.29 1.70 6.45
C GLY A 62 -10.53 1.91 7.78
N GLY A 63 -9.21 1.89 7.76
CA GLY A 63 -8.35 2.11 8.92
C GLY A 63 -8.60 3.43 9.64
N ALA A 64 -8.93 4.49 8.89
CA ALA A 64 -9.15 5.85 9.41
C ALA A 64 -10.62 6.18 9.75
N LEU A 65 -11.54 5.20 9.76
CA LEU A 65 -12.98 5.42 9.95
C LEU A 65 -13.43 5.26 11.40
N ALA A 66 -14.26 6.19 11.87
CA ALA A 66 -14.84 6.21 13.22
C ALA A 66 -16.09 5.33 13.33
N VAL A 67 -15.95 4.00 13.26
CA VAL A 67 -17.04 3.03 13.09
C VAL A 67 -18.08 3.12 14.21
N ASN A 68 -17.66 3.38 15.43
CA ASN A 68 -18.51 3.48 16.61
C ASN A 68 -18.40 4.86 17.28
N GLY A 69 -18.31 5.92 16.47
CA GLY A 69 -18.08 7.27 16.99
C GLY A 69 -16.64 7.45 17.47
N GLY A 70 -16.44 8.33 18.45
CA GLY A 70 -15.14 8.72 18.96
C GLY A 70 -14.56 9.94 18.25
N VAL A 71 -13.37 10.36 18.66
CA VAL A 71 -12.70 11.53 18.12
C VAL A 71 -11.63 11.14 17.11
N VAL A 72 -11.64 11.80 15.95
CA VAL A 72 -10.57 11.68 14.96
C VAL A 72 -9.41 12.59 15.38
N LEU A 73 -8.20 12.03 15.45
CA LEU A 73 -6.97 12.76 15.71
C LEU A 73 -6.19 12.92 14.42
N ALA A 74 -6.22 14.11 13.83
CA ALA A 74 -5.72 14.41 12.49
C ALA A 74 -4.46 15.29 12.54
N PHE A 75 -3.45 14.98 11.70
CA PHE A 75 -2.09 15.53 11.84
C PHE A 75 -1.73 16.58 10.79
N GLU A 76 -2.49 16.69 9.70
CA GLU A 76 -2.14 17.51 8.53
C GLU A 76 -2.10 19.01 8.82
N LYS A 77 -2.79 19.50 9.85
CA LYS A 77 -2.86 20.94 10.13
C LYS A 77 -1.60 21.49 10.80
N HIS A 78 -1.00 20.73 11.71
CA HIS A 78 0.10 21.24 12.57
C HIS A 78 1.33 20.34 12.61
N MET A 79 1.16 19.02 12.56
CA MET A 79 2.26 18.06 12.67
C MET A 79 2.69 17.51 11.30
N ASN A 80 3.07 18.42 10.40
CA ASN A 80 3.38 18.14 8.99
C ASN A 80 4.74 18.70 8.55
N LYS A 81 5.70 18.81 9.48
CA LYS A 81 7.03 19.39 9.24
C LYS A 81 8.09 18.33 9.06
N ILE A 82 9.00 18.55 8.11
CA ILE A 82 10.31 17.89 8.07
C ILE A 82 11.15 18.60 9.11
N LEU A 83 11.56 17.89 10.17
CA LEU A 83 12.27 18.45 11.32
C LEU A 83 13.78 18.52 11.07
N GLU A 84 14.32 17.50 10.38
CA GLU A 84 15.76 17.36 10.14
C GLU A 84 16.01 16.55 8.87
N ILE A 85 17.02 16.92 8.10
CA ILE A 85 17.64 16.09 7.07
C ILE A 85 19.12 15.99 7.42
N ASP A 86 19.52 14.81 7.90
CA ASP A 86 20.89 14.51 8.30
C ASP A 86 21.63 13.87 7.11
N LEU A 87 22.44 14.68 6.45
CA LEU A 87 23.18 14.27 5.24
C LEU A 87 24.34 13.32 5.56
N GLU A 88 24.89 13.38 6.76
CA GLU A 88 26.01 12.53 7.16
C GLU A 88 25.55 11.12 7.49
N ASN A 89 24.39 10.99 8.14
CA ASN A 89 23.80 9.70 8.52
C ASN A 89 22.74 9.19 7.53
N LEU A 90 22.42 9.95 6.47
CA LEU A 90 21.40 9.64 5.46
C LEU A 90 20.04 9.37 6.11
N VAL A 91 19.56 10.30 6.91
CA VAL A 91 18.33 10.17 7.69
C VAL A 91 17.47 11.42 7.54
N ALA A 92 16.17 11.24 7.51
CA ALA A 92 15.19 12.32 7.71
C ALA A 92 14.40 12.10 8.99
N VAL A 93 14.19 13.16 9.77
CA VAL A 93 13.27 13.17 10.92
C VAL A 93 12.06 14.01 10.53
N VAL A 94 10.87 13.41 10.63
CA VAL A 94 9.62 14.03 10.15
C VAL A 94 8.48 13.83 11.12
N GLN A 95 7.52 14.74 11.09
CA GLN A 95 6.24 14.59 11.77
C GLN A 95 5.27 13.72 10.94
N PRO A 96 4.29 13.05 11.58
CA PRO A 96 3.44 12.06 10.93
C PRO A 96 2.54 12.61 9.80
N GLY A 97 2.19 13.89 9.83
CA GLY A 97 1.37 14.56 8.82
C GLY A 97 2.12 14.99 7.55
N VAL A 98 3.44 14.80 7.46
CA VAL A 98 4.21 15.09 6.23
C VAL A 98 3.71 14.21 5.11
N ILE A 99 3.40 14.81 3.95
CA ILE A 99 3.02 14.08 2.75
C ILE A 99 4.25 13.41 2.12
N ASN A 100 4.09 12.16 1.70
CA ASN A 100 5.19 11.33 1.20
C ASN A 100 5.98 12.04 0.09
N ILE A 101 5.30 12.55 -0.95
CA ILE A 101 5.96 13.23 -2.07
C ILE A 101 6.69 14.52 -1.65
N HIS A 102 6.25 15.18 -0.57
CA HIS A 102 6.93 16.37 -0.08
C HIS A 102 8.31 16.01 0.49
N LEU A 103 8.41 14.88 1.24
CA LEU A 103 9.71 14.38 1.68
C LEU A 103 10.58 13.99 0.49
N GLN A 104 10.04 13.23 -0.48
CA GLN A 104 10.81 12.80 -1.66
C GLN A 104 11.38 13.99 -2.44
N LYS A 105 10.56 15.02 -2.70
CA LYS A 105 11.00 16.24 -3.39
C LYS A 105 12.05 17.02 -2.59
N GLU A 106 11.89 17.08 -1.26
CA GLU A 106 12.83 17.82 -0.41
C GLU A 106 14.21 17.15 -0.37
N VAL A 107 14.26 15.84 -0.11
CA VAL A 107 15.53 15.11 -0.02
C VAL A 107 16.24 15.01 -1.36
N ALA A 108 15.51 15.01 -2.48
CA ALA A 108 16.09 14.99 -3.83
C ALA A 108 16.96 16.22 -4.11
N LYS A 109 16.70 17.39 -3.49
CA LYS A 109 17.54 18.59 -3.60
C LYS A 109 18.97 18.37 -3.10
N TYR A 110 19.15 17.38 -2.23
CA TYR A 110 20.44 16.99 -1.64
C TYR A 110 21.04 15.73 -2.31
N GLY A 111 20.47 15.27 -3.43
CA GLY A 111 20.88 14.03 -4.10
C GLY A 111 20.51 12.76 -3.30
N LEU A 112 19.53 12.86 -2.43
CA LEU A 112 19.02 11.75 -1.61
C LEU A 112 17.64 11.29 -2.10
N PHE A 113 17.26 10.09 -1.66
CA PHE A 113 16.05 9.43 -2.09
C PHE A 113 15.36 8.69 -0.94
N TYR A 114 14.05 8.88 -0.82
CA TYR A 114 13.16 8.07 0.02
C TYR A 114 12.33 7.17 -0.90
N PRO A 115 12.66 5.87 -1.02
CA PRO A 115 12.11 5.00 -2.06
C PRO A 115 10.62 4.62 -1.94
N PRO A 116 10.02 4.43 -0.74
CA PRO A 116 8.63 3.97 -0.66
C PRO A 116 7.67 4.89 -1.42
N ASP A 117 6.92 4.31 -2.37
CA ASP A 117 6.10 5.04 -3.34
C ASP A 117 4.68 4.46 -3.46
N PRO A 118 3.90 4.45 -2.37
CA PRO A 118 2.51 4.01 -2.49
C PRO A 118 1.80 4.80 -3.60
N ALA A 119 0.83 4.17 -4.27
CA ALA A 119 0.07 4.83 -5.35
C ALA A 119 -0.57 6.16 -4.89
N SER A 120 -0.75 6.32 -3.59
CA SER A 120 -1.26 7.53 -2.93
C SER A 120 -0.17 8.53 -2.52
N MET A 121 1.09 8.37 -2.90
CA MET A 121 2.21 9.18 -2.39
C MET A 121 2.04 10.70 -2.56
N GLU A 122 1.28 11.15 -3.55
CA GLU A 122 1.01 12.57 -3.79
C GLU A 122 0.15 13.21 -2.67
N TYR A 123 -0.55 12.41 -1.87
CA TYR A 123 -1.46 12.89 -0.83
C TYR A 123 -1.46 12.07 0.46
N SER A 124 -0.83 10.89 0.51
CA SER A 124 -0.72 10.11 1.73
C SER A 124 0.32 10.68 2.68
N SER A 125 0.00 10.65 3.98
CA SER A 125 0.92 11.07 5.03
C SER A 125 1.90 9.96 5.42
N LEU A 126 3.12 10.33 5.82
CA LEU A 126 4.15 9.38 6.25
C LEU A 126 3.74 8.60 7.50
N GLY A 127 3.03 9.22 8.44
CA GLY A 127 2.47 8.53 9.60
C GLY A 127 1.46 7.45 9.20
N GLY A 128 0.61 7.74 8.20
CA GLY A 128 -0.30 6.75 7.60
C GLY A 128 0.47 5.64 6.89
N ASN A 129 1.50 5.99 6.09
CA ASN A 129 2.31 4.98 5.40
C ASN A 129 3.01 4.03 6.38
N VAL A 130 3.51 4.53 7.53
CA VAL A 130 4.10 3.69 8.57
C VAL A 130 3.05 2.83 9.28
N SER A 131 1.89 3.41 9.61
CA SER A 131 0.82 2.69 10.31
C SER A 131 0.24 1.53 9.48
N GLU A 132 0.19 1.69 8.14
CA GLU A 132 -0.23 0.64 7.19
C GLU A 132 0.93 -0.23 6.71
N ASN A 133 2.19 0.18 6.94
CA ASN A 133 3.37 -0.39 6.29
C ASN A 133 3.24 -0.37 4.76
N ALA A 134 2.87 0.77 4.20
CA ALA A 134 2.53 0.93 2.79
C ALA A 134 3.66 0.46 1.86
N GLY A 135 3.28 -0.27 0.82
CA GLY A 135 4.12 -0.68 -0.30
C GLY A 135 4.02 0.27 -1.48
N GLY A 136 4.39 -0.21 -2.67
CA GLY A 136 4.33 0.53 -3.93
C GLY A 136 5.15 -0.15 -5.02
N MET A 137 5.16 0.44 -6.21
CA MET A 137 5.79 -0.13 -7.41
C MET A 137 7.30 -0.40 -7.23
N ARG A 138 7.99 0.40 -6.40
CA ARG A 138 9.43 0.25 -6.16
C ARG A 138 9.80 -0.84 -5.16
N ALA A 139 8.80 -1.51 -4.57
CA ALA A 139 9.01 -2.51 -3.52
C ALA A 139 9.88 -3.69 -4.00
N ALA A 140 9.82 -4.04 -5.29
CA ALA A 140 10.60 -5.14 -5.86
C ALA A 140 12.12 -4.98 -5.64
N LYS A 141 12.66 -3.76 -5.75
CA LYS A 141 14.08 -3.45 -5.54
C LYS A 141 14.36 -2.88 -4.17
N TYR A 142 13.53 -1.95 -3.73
CA TYR A 142 13.85 -1.10 -2.58
C TYR A 142 13.15 -1.55 -1.29
N GLY A 143 12.19 -2.47 -1.35
CA GLY A 143 11.40 -2.81 -0.19
C GLY A 143 10.27 -1.81 0.06
N ILE A 144 9.66 -1.92 1.23
CA ILE A 144 8.45 -1.19 1.62
C ILE A 144 8.73 -0.25 2.80
N THR A 145 7.73 0.43 3.33
CA THR A 145 7.90 1.47 4.37
C THR A 145 8.70 0.98 5.58
N LYS A 146 8.47 -0.23 6.09
CA LYS A 146 9.20 -0.78 7.27
C LYS A 146 10.72 -0.84 7.07
N ASP A 147 11.18 -1.02 5.83
CA ASP A 147 12.60 -1.16 5.51
C ASP A 147 13.35 0.17 5.61
N TYR A 148 12.59 1.28 5.74
CA TYR A 148 13.10 2.64 5.86
C TYR A 148 12.83 3.29 7.21
N VAL A 149 12.04 2.67 8.09
CA VAL A 149 11.80 3.18 9.44
C VAL A 149 12.93 2.75 10.36
N MET A 150 13.74 3.70 10.83
CA MET A 150 14.82 3.43 11.78
C MET A 150 14.36 3.60 13.22
N ALA A 151 13.55 4.62 13.50
CA ALA A 151 13.01 4.88 14.82
C ALA A 151 11.68 5.61 14.76
N LEU A 152 10.91 5.48 15.84
CA LEU A 152 9.62 6.12 16.06
C LEU A 152 9.56 6.76 17.44
N ARG A 153 8.89 7.91 17.54
CA ARG A 153 8.32 8.38 18.80
C ARG A 153 6.81 8.16 18.71
N ALA A 154 6.24 7.67 19.79
CA ALA A 154 4.82 7.39 19.86
C ALA A 154 4.27 7.64 21.25
N VAL A 155 3.00 7.99 21.35
CA VAL A 155 2.28 8.18 22.59
C VAL A 155 1.31 7.01 22.78
N LEU A 156 1.43 6.34 23.92
CA LEU A 156 0.55 5.25 24.34
C LEU A 156 -0.81 5.79 24.80
N PRO A 157 -1.87 4.96 24.84
CA PRO A 157 -3.16 5.33 25.41
C PRO A 157 -3.08 5.91 26.82
N SER A 158 -2.12 5.45 27.64
CA SER A 158 -1.81 6.00 28.97
C SER A 158 -1.29 7.45 28.95
N GLY A 159 -0.94 7.97 27.77
CA GLY A 159 -0.25 9.24 27.59
C GLY A 159 1.26 9.16 27.79
N GLU A 160 1.82 7.99 28.06
CA GLU A 160 3.27 7.81 28.13
C GLU A 160 3.90 7.91 26.75
N ILE A 161 5.04 8.60 26.66
CA ILE A 161 5.80 8.72 25.41
C ILE A 161 6.86 7.63 25.38
N ILE A 162 6.86 6.87 24.30
CA ILE A 162 7.87 5.85 24.04
C ILE A 162 8.75 6.22 22.84
N ARG A 163 9.98 5.70 22.85
CA ARG A 163 10.90 5.72 21.72
C ARG A 163 11.19 4.29 21.32
N ALA A 164 10.93 3.96 20.06
CA ALA A 164 11.12 2.63 19.49
C ALA A 164 12.16 2.72 18.36
N GLY A 165 13.27 1.99 18.47
CA GLY A 165 14.39 2.05 17.53
C GLY A 165 15.35 3.22 17.78
N LYS A 166 16.36 3.34 16.92
CA LYS A 166 17.44 4.35 16.98
C LYS A 166 17.91 4.73 15.58
N ARG A 167 18.72 5.80 15.47
CA ARG A 167 19.35 6.22 14.20
C ARG A 167 20.54 5.34 13.77
N THR A 168 20.80 4.26 14.49
CA THR A 168 21.91 3.35 14.18
C THR A 168 21.48 2.26 13.21
N ILE A 169 22.37 1.86 12.30
CA ILE A 169 22.09 0.75 11.34
C ILE A 169 21.92 -0.58 12.08
N LYS A 170 22.62 -0.75 13.22
CA LYS A 170 22.51 -1.96 14.07
C LYS A 170 21.93 -1.58 15.41
N ASP A 171 20.86 -2.25 15.82
CA ASP A 171 20.30 -2.19 17.17
C ASP A 171 19.71 -3.56 17.52
N VAL A 172 20.24 -4.19 18.57
CA VAL A 172 19.79 -5.48 19.11
C VAL A 172 19.46 -5.38 20.60
N ALA A 173 19.29 -4.16 21.12
CA ALA A 173 19.03 -3.88 22.53
C ALA A 173 17.53 -3.94 22.82
N GLY A 174 17.02 -5.09 23.22
CA GLY A 174 15.61 -5.32 23.56
C GLY A 174 14.76 -5.81 22.36
N TYR A 175 13.44 -5.81 22.57
CA TYR A 175 12.51 -6.18 21.50
C TYR A 175 12.41 -5.07 20.45
N ASN A 176 12.14 -5.45 19.21
CA ASN A 176 11.90 -4.52 18.11
C ASN A 176 10.51 -3.86 18.23
N LEU A 177 10.39 -2.88 19.12
CA LEU A 177 9.14 -2.16 19.34
C LEU A 177 8.71 -1.35 18.10
N ALA A 178 9.66 -0.84 17.31
CA ALA A 178 9.34 -0.16 16.06
C ALA A 178 8.62 -1.11 15.09
N GLY A 179 9.12 -2.36 14.97
CA GLY A 179 8.48 -3.38 14.14
C GLY A 179 7.07 -3.78 14.60
N ILE A 180 6.77 -3.65 15.91
CA ILE A 180 5.41 -3.89 16.45
C ILE A 180 4.47 -2.73 16.12
N LEU A 181 4.97 -1.50 16.13
CA LEU A 181 4.17 -0.29 15.84
C LEU A 181 3.92 -0.08 14.34
N ILE A 182 4.85 -0.50 13.49
CA ILE A 182 4.65 -0.50 12.03
C ILE A 182 3.55 -1.52 11.68
N ALA A 183 2.67 -1.18 10.75
CA ALA A 183 1.51 -1.99 10.36
C ALA A 183 0.49 -2.23 11.50
N SER A 184 0.51 -1.43 12.56
CA SER A 184 -0.47 -1.51 13.65
C SER A 184 -1.79 -0.78 13.35
N GLU A 185 -1.90 -0.10 12.22
CA GLU A 185 -3.07 0.68 11.79
C GLU A 185 -3.58 1.65 12.86
N GLY A 186 -2.65 2.24 13.65
CA GLY A 186 -2.99 3.16 14.74
C GLY A 186 -3.70 2.51 15.92
N SER A 187 -3.65 1.18 16.06
CA SER A 187 -4.34 0.45 17.13
C SER A 187 -3.51 0.31 18.41
N LEU A 188 -2.20 0.52 18.37
CA LEU A 188 -1.31 0.31 19.52
C LEU A 188 -0.81 1.61 20.15
N ALA A 189 -0.48 2.60 19.34
CA ALA A 189 0.01 3.90 19.77
C ALA A 189 -0.24 4.97 18.70
N VAL A 190 -0.16 6.24 19.09
CA VAL A 190 -0.22 7.39 18.19
C VAL A 190 1.19 7.85 17.86
N LEU A 191 1.58 7.77 16.59
CA LEU A 191 2.90 8.20 16.12
C LEU A 191 3.03 9.73 16.18
N SER A 192 4.12 10.24 16.76
CA SER A 192 4.40 11.66 16.88
C SER A 192 5.63 12.14 16.09
N GLU A 193 6.59 11.23 15.83
CA GLU A 193 7.80 11.51 15.05
C GLU A 193 8.31 10.24 14.39
N LEU A 194 8.82 10.37 13.17
CA LEU A 194 9.37 9.28 12.37
C LEU A 194 10.83 9.60 12.02
N THR A 195 11.72 8.65 12.23
CA THR A 195 13.11 8.69 11.76
C THR A 195 13.25 7.73 10.59
N LEU A 196 13.48 8.28 9.40
CA LEU A 196 13.42 7.56 8.13
C LEU A 196 14.82 7.51 7.50
N LYS A 197 15.21 6.30 7.07
CA LYS A 197 16.43 6.07 6.28
C LYS A 197 16.28 6.67 4.90
N LEU A 198 17.36 7.30 4.42
CA LEU A 198 17.51 7.75 3.04
C LEU A 198 18.60 6.96 2.34
N ILE A 199 18.58 6.98 1.03
CA ILE A 199 19.64 6.42 0.19
C ILE A 199 20.06 7.46 -0.86
N PRO A 200 21.23 7.34 -1.51
CA PRO A 200 21.58 8.17 -2.64
C PRO A 200 20.58 8.04 -3.79
N LEU A 201 20.23 9.16 -4.41
CA LEU A 201 19.34 9.18 -5.58
C LEU A 201 20.03 8.49 -6.78
N PRO A 202 19.40 7.51 -7.41
CA PRO A 202 19.94 6.86 -8.61
C PRO A 202 20.11 7.87 -9.75
N LYS A 203 21.28 7.80 -10.45
CA LYS A 203 21.62 8.74 -11.53
C LYS A 203 20.94 8.42 -12.86
N PHE A 204 20.67 7.15 -13.08
CA PHE A 204 20.11 6.65 -14.35
C PHE A 204 18.86 5.84 -14.07
N LYS A 205 17.89 5.99 -14.96
CA LYS A 205 16.67 5.18 -14.97
C LYS A 205 16.26 4.91 -16.41
N LYS A 206 15.78 3.71 -16.69
CA LYS A 206 15.24 3.30 -17.99
C LYS A 206 13.99 2.47 -17.79
N THR A 207 13.06 2.60 -18.75
CA THR A 207 11.79 1.86 -18.80
C THR A 207 11.78 0.94 -20.00
N ALA A 208 11.43 -0.32 -19.79
CA ALA A 208 11.16 -1.31 -20.83
C ALA A 208 9.67 -1.69 -20.81
N PHE A 209 9.17 -2.09 -21.98
CA PHE A 209 7.78 -2.53 -22.21
C PHE A 209 7.82 -3.79 -23.06
N ALA A 210 6.90 -4.75 -22.78
CA ALA A 210 6.79 -5.95 -23.61
C ALA A 210 5.34 -6.44 -23.69
N ILE A 211 5.00 -7.08 -24.81
CA ILE A 211 3.70 -7.65 -25.13
C ILE A 211 3.79 -9.17 -25.10
N PHE A 212 2.83 -9.82 -24.42
CA PHE A 212 2.79 -11.28 -24.29
C PHE A 212 1.47 -11.87 -24.79
N PRO A 213 1.50 -13.07 -25.44
CA PRO A 213 0.31 -13.74 -25.89
C PRO A 213 -0.56 -14.30 -24.76
N SER A 214 0.00 -14.48 -23.56
CA SER A 214 -0.73 -14.99 -22.39
C SER A 214 -0.14 -14.45 -21.10
N VAL A 215 -0.98 -14.41 -20.05
CA VAL A 215 -0.54 -14.10 -18.68
C VAL A 215 0.54 -15.07 -18.21
N LYS A 216 0.41 -16.36 -18.53
CA LYS A 216 1.38 -17.39 -18.16
C LYS A 216 2.78 -17.12 -18.74
N SER A 217 2.86 -16.74 -20.02
CA SER A 217 4.15 -16.38 -20.63
C SER A 217 4.77 -15.13 -20.00
N ALA A 218 3.95 -14.11 -19.70
CA ALA A 218 4.39 -12.91 -18.97
C ALA A 218 4.96 -13.24 -17.58
N MET A 219 4.26 -14.06 -16.79
CA MET A 219 4.73 -14.45 -15.45
C MET A 219 6.00 -15.31 -15.52
N ASN A 220 6.14 -16.15 -16.54
CA ASN A 220 7.37 -16.91 -16.76
C ASN A 220 8.57 -15.99 -17.09
N ALA A 221 8.34 -14.93 -17.88
CA ALA A 221 9.34 -13.89 -18.17
C ALA A 221 9.79 -13.19 -16.88
N VAL A 222 8.85 -12.80 -16.01
CA VAL A 222 9.13 -12.20 -14.69
C VAL A 222 10.05 -13.11 -13.88
N TYR A 223 9.66 -14.37 -13.70
CA TYR A 223 10.43 -15.33 -12.92
C TYR A 223 11.87 -15.51 -13.47
N LYS A 224 12.01 -15.74 -14.78
CA LYS A 224 13.31 -15.98 -15.40
C LYS A 224 14.25 -14.77 -15.28
N SER A 225 13.75 -13.59 -15.55
CA SER A 225 14.57 -12.37 -15.44
C SER A 225 15.03 -12.09 -14.01
N LEU A 226 14.17 -12.26 -13.02
CA LEU A 226 14.56 -12.09 -11.62
C LEU A 226 15.55 -13.18 -11.16
N ALA A 227 15.37 -14.42 -11.63
CA ALA A 227 16.30 -15.53 -11.31
C ALA A 227 17.69 -15.35 -11.96
N SER A 228 17.80 -14.59 -13.05
CA SER A 228 19.08 -14.27 -13.71
C SER A 228 19.90 -13.18 -13.01
N GLY A 229 19.34 -12.56 -11.98
CA GLY A 229 20.01 -11.49 -11.22
C GLY A 229 19.61 -10.08 -11.61
N VAL A 230 18.73 -9.88 -12.61
CA VAL A 230 18.14 -8.57 -12.87
C VAL A 230 17.37 -8.09 -11.64
N ASN A 231 17.66 -6.87 -11.22
CA ASN A 231 17.02 -6.25 -10.04
C ASN A 231 16.21 -5.00 -10.45
N PRO A 232 15.03 -5.19 -11.07
CA PRO A 232 14.22 -4.07 -11.55
C PRO A 232 13.64 -3.27 -10.38
N VAL A 233 13.55 -1.97 -10.55
CA VAL A 233 12.88 -1.05 -9.61
C VAL A 233 11.41 -1.43 -9.46
N SER A 234 10.76 -1.67 -10.60
CA SER A 234 9.38 -2.10 -10.70
C SER A 234 9.22 -3.08 -11.87
N MET A 235 8.28 -3.99 -11.73
CA MET A 235 7.86 -4.88 -12.80
C MET A 235 6.34 -5.03 -12.71
N GLU A 236 5.65 -4.28 -13.56
CA GLU A 236 4.21 -4.11 -13.55
C GLU A 236 3.57 -4.92 -14.68
N PHE A 237 2.41 -5.49 -14.41
CA PHE A 237 1.65 -6.15 -15.44
C PHE A 237 0.20 -5.65 -15.53
N LEU A 238 -0.38 -5.78 -16.71
CA LEU A 238 -1.82 -5.66 -16.98
C LEU A 238 -2.28 -6.87 -17.77
N ASP A 239 -3.39 -7.49 -17.35
CA ASP A 239 -4.06 -8.55 -18.09
C ASP A 239 -4.86 -7.98 -19.28
N ASN A 240 -5.40 -8.87 -20.12
CA ASN A 240 -6.19 -8.48 -21.29
C ASN A 240 -7.43 -7.63 -20.93
N LEU A 241 -8.12 -7.95 -19.83
CA LEU A 241 -9.28 -7.15 -19.38
C LEU A 241 -8.87 -5.73 -19.04
N SER A 242 -7.73 -5.57 -18.35
CA SER A 242 -7.17 -4.27 -17.97
C SER A 242 -6.76 -3.48 -19.22
N ILE A 243 -6.07 -4.11 -20.17
CA ILE A 243 -5.67 -3.48 -21.45
C ILE A 243 -6.89 -2.97 -22.21
N ARG A 244 -7.90 -3.83 -22.41
CA ARG A 244 -9.15 -3.46 -23.11
C ARG A 244 -9.91 -2.35 -22.42
N ALA A 245 -9.93 -2.33 -21.09
CA ALA A 245 -10.59 -1.27 -20.33
C ALA A 245 -9.93 0.10 -20.54
N VAL A 246 -8.59 0.15 -20.53
CA VAL A 246 -7.86 1.38 -20.78
C VAL A 246 -8.03 1.85 -22.22
N GLU A 247 -7.91 0.92 -23.20
CA GLU A 247 -8.07 1.26 -24.62
C GLU A 247 -9.47 1.78 -24.93
N SER A 248 -10.52 1.10 -24.42
CA SER A 248 -11.90 1.53 -24.59
C SER A 248 -12.16 2.96 -24.09
N LYS A 249 -11.47 3.37 -23.03
CA LYS A 249 -11.67 4.70 -22.40
C LYS A 249 -10.84 5.79 -23.07
N PHE A 250 -9.62 5.48 -23.50
CA PHE A 250 -8.63 6.50 -23.88
C PHE A 250 -8.15 6.42 -25.34
N ASN A 251 -8.41 5.32 -26.03
CA ASN A 251 -8.06 5.11 -27.45
C ASN A 251 -6.57 5.43 -27.74
N LYS A 252 -5.67 4.73 -27.04
CA LYS A 252 -4.22 4.95 -27.11
C LYS A 252 -3.48 3.99 -28.03
N GLY A 253 -4.18 3.10 -28.74
CA GLY A 253 -3.60 2.08 -29.60
C GLY A 253 -2.93 0.94 -28.84
N LEU A 254 -3.47 0.60 -27.64
CA LEU A 254 -2.96 -0.50 -26.84
C LEU A 254 -3.23 -1.86 -27.52
N PRO A 255 -2.40 -2.87 -27.28
CA PRO A 255 -2.50 -4.19 -27.92
C PRO A 255 -3.67 -5.01 -27.32
N ILE A 256 -4.89 -4.76 -27.73
CA ILE A 256 -6.12 -5.36 -27.17
C ILE A 256 -6.22 -6.89 -27.39
N GLU A 257 -5.43 -7.45 -28.30
CA GLU A 257 -5.34 -8.90 -28.55
C GLU A 257 -4.25 -9.57 -27.68
N ALA A 258 -3.43 -8.78 -26.98
CA ALA A 258 -2.41 -9.33 -26.07
C ALA A 258 -3.07 -10.01 -24.88
N GLY A 259 -2.46 -11.10 -24.41
CA GLY A 259 -2.86 -11.74 -23.14
C GLY A 259 -2.42 -10.94 -21.93
N ALA A 260 -1.25 -10.28 -22.03
CA ALA A 260 -0.71 -9.39 -21.01
C ALA A 260 0.31 -8.42 -21.60
N ILE A 261 0.55 -7.32 -20.87
CA ILE A 261 1.73 -6.46 -21.04
C ILE A 261 2.54 -6.42 -19.77
N LEU A 262 3.87 -6.29 -19.91
CA LEU A 262 4.78 -6.00 -18.81
C LEU A 262 5.46 -4.64 -19.02
N ILE A 263 5.63 -3.91 -17.93
CA ILE A 263 6.41 -2.66 -17.86
C ILE A 263 7.46 -2.88 -16.78
N ALA A 264 8.74 -2.67 -17.11
CA ALA A 264 9.83 -2.80 -16.16
C ALA A 264 10.66 -1.52 -16.12
N ASP A 265 10.92 -1.01 -14.92
CA ASP A 265 11.90 0.05 -14.70
C ASP A 265 13.18 -0.53 -14.12
N VAL A 266 14.30 -0.08 -14.62
CA VAL A 266 15.64 -0.34 -14.05
C VAL A 266 16.32 0.99 -13.73
N ASP A 267 17.03 1.05 -12.61
CA ASP A 267 17.78 2.25 -12.20
C ASP A 267 19.10 1.90 -11.52
N GLY A 268 20.00 2.86 -11.46
CA GLY A 268 21.29 2.70 -10.78
C GLY A 268 22.24 3.87 -11.02
N ASN A 269 23.48 3.69 -10.58
CA ASN A 269 24.52 4.71 -10.66
C ASN A 269 25.54 4.47 -11.78
N VAL A 270 25.51 3.29 -12.43
CA VAL A 270 26.41 2.87 -13.50
C VAL A 270 25.59 2.55 -14.74
N LYS A 271 25.80 3.28 -15.81
CA LYS A 271 25.00 3.17 -17.05
C LYS A 271 25.15 1.80 -17.70
N GLU A 272 26.35 1.28 -17.75
CA GLU A 272 26.66 -0.02 -18.35
C GLU A 272 25.95 -1.18 -17.66
N ALA A 273 25.77 -1.11 -16.34
CA ALA A 273 25.01 -2.10 -15.57
C ALA A 273 23.51 -2.05 -15.91
N ILE A 274 22.96 -0.86 -16.10
CA ILE A 274 21.56 -0.70 -16.53
C ILE A 274 21.36 -1.23 -17.95
N ASP A 275 22.29 -0.96 -18.85
CA ASP A 275 22.26 -1.46 -20.22
C ASP A 275 22.37 -3.00 -20.27
N GLU A 276 23.08 -3.61 -19.31
CA GLU A 276 23.14 -5.06 -19.14
C GLU A 276 21.83 -5.63 -18.61
N ASP A 277 21.25 -5.01 -17.57
CA ASP A 277 19.94 -5.40 -17.05
C ASP A 277 18.87 -5.36 -18.14
N LEU A 278 18.86 -4.33 -18.99
CA LEU A 278 17.92 -4.21 -20.10
C LEU A 278 18.11 -5.31 -21.16
N ARG A 279 19.37 -5.66 -21.51
CA ARG A 279 19.65 -6.80 -22.42
C ARG A 279 19.17 -8.13 -21.83
N ASN A 280 19.35 -8.34 -20.54
CA ASN A 280 18.88 -9.53 -19.86
C ASN A 280 17.34 -9.57 -19.83
N LEU A 281 16.67 -8.45 -19.55
CA LEU A 281 15.20 -8.36 -19.63
C LEU A 281 14.72 -8.70 -21.05
N GLU A 282 15.32 -8.11 -22.09
CA GLU A 282 14.98 -8.39 -23.49
C GLU A 282 15.12 -9.88 -23.81
N TYR A 283 16.27 -10.47 -23.47
CA TYR A 283 16.53 -11.88 -23.72
C TYR A 283 15.49 -12.79 -23.07
N TYR A 284 15.22 -12.62 -21.76
CA TYR A 284 14.29 -13.49 -21.05
C TYR A 284 12.83 -13.24 -21.40
N PHE A 285 12.48 -12.02 -21.79
CA PHE A 285 11.14 -11.70 -22.24
C PHE A 285 10.84 -12.31 -23.59
N LEU A 286 11.77 -12.20 -24.55
CA LEU A 286 11.65 -12.84 -25.85
C LEU A 286 11.70 -14.38 -25.75
N GLU A 287 12.57 -14.94 -24.92
CA GLU A 287 12.64 -16.38 -24.65
C GLU A 287 11.34 -16.92 -24.02
N ALA A 288 10.66 -16.12 -23.22
CA ALA A 288 9.35 -16.47 -22.65
C ALA A 288 8.18 -16.24 -23.63
N GLY A 289 8.44 -15.78 -24.85
CA GLY A 289 7.46 -15.64 -25.91
C GLY A 289 6.83 -14.25 -26.02
N ALA A 290 7.53 -13.19 -25.58
CA ALA A 290 7.10 -11.83 -25.88
C ALA A 290 7.07 -11.62 -27.41
N SER A 291 5.98 -11.04 -27.91
CA SER A 291 5.86 -10.67 -29.32
C SER A 291 6.52 -9.34 -29.66
N GLU A 292 6.72 -8.50 -28.66
CA GLU A 292 7.39 -7.22 -28.77
C GLU A 292 8.14 -6.92 -27.47
N PHE A 293 9.35 -6.35 -27.59
CA PHE A 293 10.11 -5.74 -26.50
C PHE A 293 10.61 -4.36 -26.95
N LYS A 294 10.46 -3.36 -26.08
CA LYS A 294 10.80 -1.98 -26.40
C LYS A 294 11.38 -1.29 -25.17
N ILE A 295 12.41 -0.49 -25.39
CA ILE A 295 12.99 0.42 -24.39
C ILE A 295 12.55 1.84 -24.72
N ALA A 296 12.01 2.57 -23.75
CA ALA A 296 11.62 3.97 -23.93
C ALA A 296 12.83 4.82 -24.30
N LYS A 297 12.71 5.63 -25.34
CA LYS A 297 13.77 6.48 -25.90
C LYS A 297 13.97 7.75 -25.08
N ASP A 298 12.87 8.27 -24.53
CA ASP A 298 12.81 9.54 -23.81
C ASP A 298 11.73 9.53 -22.71
N GLU A 299 11.59 10.65 -22.02
CA GLU A 299 10.62 10.82 -20.95
C GLU A 299 9.17 10.78 -21.44
N GLN A 300 8.91 11.24 -22.67
CA GLN A 300 7.56 11.22 -23.23
C GLN A 300 7.12 9.78 -23.51
N GLU A 301 7.99 8.98 -24.12
CA GLU A 301 7.68 7.57 -24.39
C GLU A 301 7.55 6.77 -23.08
N THR A 302 8.38 7.09 -22.07
CA THR A 302 8.22 6.56 -20.71
C THR A 302 6.83 6.90 -20.14
N ALA A 303 6.41 8.15 -20.27
CA ALA A 303 5.10 8.60 -19.77
C ALA A 303 3.94 7.88 -20.48
N ASP A 304 4.06 7.64 -21.79
CA ASP A 304 3.06 6.95 -22.61
C ASP A 304 2.98 5.46 -22.25
N ILE A 305 4.10 4.77 -22.02
CA ILE A 305 4.15 3.39 -21.53
C ILE A 305 3.44 3.28 -20.16
N TRP A 306 3.75 4.16 -19.23
CA TRP A 306 3.15 4.18 -17.91
C TRP A 306 1.70 4.64 -17.89
N PHE A 307 1.22 5.28 -18.96
CA PHE A 307 -0.15 5.80 -19.04
C PHE A 307 -1.20 4.71 -18.80
N ALA A 308 -1.05 3.55 -19.45
CA ALA A 308 -1.97 2.43 -19.31
C ALA A 308 -2.06 1.96 -17.85
N ARG A 309 -0.92 1.78 -17.19
CA ARG A 309 -0.86 1.30 -15.79
C ARG A 309 -1.48 2.30 -14.82
N ARG A 310 -1.17 3.60 -14.96
CA ARG A 310 -1.72 4.65 -14.10
C ARG A 310 -3.22 4.81 -14.22
N ASN A 311 -3.79 4.57 -15.39
CA ASN A 311 -5.21 4.75 -15.67
C ASN A 311 -6.03 3.46 -15.56
N CYS A 312 -5.41 2.31 -15.26
CA CYS A 312 -6.07 1.01 -15.23
C CYS A 312 -7.22 0.97 -14.20
N SER A 313 -6.95 1.33 -12.95
CA SER A 313 -7.93 1.23 -11.85
C SER A 313 -9.22 2.01 -12.08
N GLN A 314 -9.15 3.15 -12.78
CA GLN A 314 -10.35 3.92 -13.13
C GLN A 314 -11.05 3.41 -14.39
N SER A 315 -10.33 2.75 -15.30
CA SER A 315 -10.88 2.26 -16.57
C SER A 315 -11.70 1.01 -16.39
N ILE A 316 -11.30 0.10 -15.48
CA ILE A 316 -12.03 -1.15 -15.24
C ILE A 316 -13.45 -0.96 -14.68
N ALA A 317 -13.81 0.26 -14.24
CA ALA A 317 -15.16 0.59 -13.82
C ALA A 317 -16.24 0.34 -14.91
N MET A 318 -15.82 0.21 -16.17
CA MET A 318 -16.74 -0.19 -17.26
C MET A 318 -17.34 -1.59 -17.10
N TYR A 319 -16.73 -2.45 -16.30
CA TYR A 319 -17.17 -3.84 -16.12
C TYR A 319 -18.18 -4.03 -14.99
N GLY A 320 -18.46 -3.00 -14.17
CA GLY A 320 -19.45 -3.11 -13.09
C GLY A 320 -19.59 -1.83 -12.29
N THR A 321 -20.71 -1.73 -11.57
CA THR A 321 -21.01 -0.54 -10.75
C THR A 321 -20.46 -0.64 -9.32
N LEU A 322 -20.06 -1.85 -8.87
CA LEU A 322 -19.32 -2.06 -7.63
C LEU A 322 -18.01 -2.78 -7.93
N LYS A 323 -16.92 -2.19 -7.49
CA LYS A 323 -15.57 -2.75 -7.55
C LYS A 323 -15.17 -3.24 -6.16
N LEU A 324 -14.98 -4.56 -5.99
CA LEU A 324 -14.34 -5.14 -4.83
C LEU A 324 -12.87 -5.33 -5.19
N ASN A 325 -12.04 -4.48 -4.61
CA ASN A 325 -10.61 -4.40 -4.92
C ASN A 325 -9.82 -5.05 -3.79
N GLU A 326 -9.09 -6.11 -4.14
CA GLU A 326 -8.19 -6.81 -3.22
C GLU A 326 -6.74 -6.72 -3.73
N ASP A 327 -5.79 -6.56 -2.81
CA ASP A 327 -4.36 -6.54 -3.07
C ASP A 327 -3.71 -7.75 -2.41
N ILE A 328 -3.76 -8.86 -3.09
CA ILE A 328 -3.21 -10.13 -2.61
C ILE A 328 -1.75 -10.29 -3.05
N THR A 329 -0.95 -10.97 -2.23
CA THR A 329 0.45 -11.26 -2.55
C THR A 329 0.72 -12.73 -2.37
N VAL A 330 1.43 -13.33 -3.33
CA VAL A 330 1.91 -14.71 -3.27
C VAL A 330 3.42 -14.79 -3.53
N PRO A 331 4.10 -15.87 -3.14
CA PRO A 331 5.45 -16.11 -3.63
C PRO A 331 5.50 -15.99 -5.15
N ARG A 332 6.47 -15.28 -5.71
CA ARG A 332 6.54 -14.95 -7.15
C ARG A 332 6.33 -16.14 -8.08
N SER A 333 6.85 -17.32 -7.71
CA SER A 333 6.67 -18.57 -8.46
C SER A 333 5.23 -19.08 -8.50
N LYS A 334 4.35 -18.53 -7.66
CA LYS A 334 2.92 -18.91 -7.58
C LYS A 334 2.01 -17.96 -8.35
N LEU A 335 2.54 -16.88 -8.93
CA LEU A 335 1.76 -15.94 -9.75
C LEU A 335 0.99 -16.61 -10.90
N PRO A 336 1.58 -17.55 -11.70
CA PRO A 336 0.82 -18.23 -12.72
C PRO A 336 -0.40 -18.98 -12.17
N ALA A 337 -0.20 -19.77 -11.10
CA ALA A 337 -1.27 -20.55 -10.48
C ALA A 337 -2.36 -19.66 -9.84
N LEU A 338 -1.97 -18.53 -9.26
CA LEU A 338 -2.90 -17.54 -8.73
C LEU A 338 -3.79 -16.99 -9.83
N LEU A 339 -3.21 -16.51 -10.93
CA LEU A 339 -3.95 -15.87 -12.02
C LEU A 339 -4.82 -16.88 -12.81
N GLU A 340 -4.35 -18.12 -12.99
CA GLU A 340 -5.16 -19.21 -13.53
C GLU A 340 -6.38 -19.49 -12.62
N GLY A 341 -6.20 -19.60 -11.31
CA GLY A 341 -7.31 -19.82 -10.37
C GLY A 341 -8.27 -18.64 -10.28
N ILE A 342 -7.78 -17.39 -10.42
CA ILE A 342 -8.67 -16.21 -10.50
C ILE A 342 -9.52 -16.26 -11.77
N ASP A 343 -8.99 -16.71 -12.91
CA ASP A 343 -9.77 -16.90 -14.14
C ASP A 343 -10.86 -17.98 -13.97
N GLU A 344 -10.56 -19.07 -13.25
CA GLU A 344 -11.56 -20.09 -12.89
C GLU A 344 -12.67 -19.52 -11.99
N ILE A 345 -12.32 -18.73 -10.99
CA ILE A 345 -13.27 -18.03 -10.10
C ILE A 345 -14.13 -17.04 -10.92
N SER A 346 -13.50 -16.29 -11.84
CA SER A 346 -14.19 -15.37 -12.75
C SER A 346 -15.27 -16.12 -13.58
N LYS A 347 -14.91 -17.26 -14.14
CA LYS A 347 -15.85 -18.12 -14.91
C LYS A 347 -16.96 -18.69 -14.03
N LYS A 348 -16.62 -19.17 -12.84
CA LYS A 348 -17.56 -19.76 -11.88
C LYS A 348 -18.67 -18.79 -11.44
N TYR A 349 -18.29 -17.56 -11.13
CA TYR A 349 -19.22 -16.52 -10.64
C TYR A 349 -19.82 -15.67 -11.77
N GLY A 350 -19.27 -15.72 -12.98
CA GLY A 350 -19.70 -14.93 -14.13
C GLY A 350 -19.32 -13.45 -14.03
N PHE A 351 -18.36 -13.10 -13.17
CA PHE A 351 -17.87 -11.73 -13.01
C PHE A 351 -16.59 -11.51 -13.82
N LYS A 352 -16.39 -10.30 -14.35
CA LYS A 352 -15.09 -9.87 -14.83
C LYS A 352 -14.19 -9.57 -13.63
N ILE A 353 -12.98 -10.13 -13.63
CA ILE A 353 -11.99 -9.92 -12.58
C ILE A 353 -10.68 -9.44 -13.22
N PRO A 354 -10.60 -8.17 -13.67
CA PRO A 354 -9.35 -7.62 -14.20
C PRO A 354 -8.26 -7.61 -13.14
N CYS A 355 -7.07 -8.06 -13.55
CA CYS A 355 -5.88 -8.17 -12.71
C CYS A 355 -4.75 -7.32 -13.27
N PHE A 356 -4.13 -6.55 -12.38
CA PHE A 356 -2.91 -5.80 -12.66
C PHE A 356 -2.10 -5.67 -11.37
N GLY A 357 -0.81 -5.33 -11.45
CA GLY A 357 -0.05 -5.15 -10.21
C GLY A 357 1.44 -5.34 -10.36
N HIS A 358 2.08 -5.53 -9.20
CA HIS A 358 3.51 -5.51 -8.98
C HIS A 358 4.07 -6.93 -9.04
N THR A 359 4.33 -7.44 -10.26
CA THR A 359 4.80 -8.82 -10.40
C THR A 359 6.22 -9.04 -9.90
N GLY A 360 7.00 -7.96 -9.77
CA GLY A 360 8.36 -7.99 -9.22
C GLY A 360 8.44 -8.45 -7.77
N ASP A 361 7.37 -8.26 -6.98
CA ASP A 361 7.28 -8.66 -5.56
C ASP A 361 6.14 -9.67 -5.28
N GLY A 362 5.34 -10.00 -6.30
CA GLY A 362 4.27 -10.99 -6.19
C GLY A 362 2.90 -10.43 -5.81
N ASN A 363 2.76 -9.10 -5.77
CA ASN A 363 1.50 -8.42 -5.43
C ASN A 363 0.61 -8.23 -6.66
N VAL A 364 -0.66 -8.60 -6.52
CA VAL A 364 -1.68 -8.50 -7.58
C VAL A 364 -2.92 -7.82 -7.04
N HIS A 365 -3.31 -6.73 -7.70
CA HIS A 365 -4.62 -6.12 -7.49
C HIS A 365 -5.67 -6.89 -8.29
N THR A 366 -6.53 -7.60 -7.60
CA THR A 366 -7.66 -8.32 -8.18
C THR A 366 -8.94 -7.52 -7.97
N ASN A 367 -9.71 -7.34 -9.01
CA ASN A 367 -10.89 -6.48 -8.94
C ASN A 367 -12.13 -7.26 -9.35
N VAL A 368 -12.89 -7.77 -8.38
CA VAL A 368 -14.18 -8.42 -8.68
C VAL A 368 -15.18 -7.33 -9.04
N MET A 369 -15.59 -7.32 -10.32
CA MET A 369 -16.48 -6.30 -10.86
C MET A 369 -17.92 -6.79 -10.81
N VAL A 370 -18.69 -6.33 -9.82
CA VAL A 370 -20.11 -6.66 -9.69
C VAL A 370 -20.92 -5.74 -10.61
N PRO A 371 -21.69 -6.29 -11.57
CA PRO A 371 -22.40 -5.50 -12.57
C PRO A 371 -23.39 -4.49 -11.98
N ASP A 372 -24.21 -4.90 -11.01
CA ASP A 372 -25.16 -4.00 -10.34
C ASP A 372 -25.00 -4.04 -8.82
N LYS A 373 -24.53 -2.93 -8.25
CA LYS A 373 -24.38 -2.74 -6.79
C LYS A 373 -25.70 -2.75 -6.01
N ASN A 374 -26.84 -2.58 -6.68
CA ASN A 374 -28.15 -2.58 -6.04
C ASN A 374 -28.76 -4.00 -6.02
N ASP A 375 -28.23 -4.92 -6.80
CA ASP A 375 -28.61 -6.34 -6.77
C ASP A 375 -27.88 -7.03 -5.59
N LYS A 376 -28.62 -7.26 -4.52
CA LYS A 376 -28.10 -7.87 -3.28
C LYS A 376 -27.53 -9.28 -3.51
N GLU A 377 -28.07 -10.04 -4.45
CA GLU A 377 -27.58 -11.39 -4.75
C GLU A 377 -26.24 -11.32 -5.49
N GLN A 378 -26.11 -10.44 -6.49
CA GLN A 378 -24.83 -10.21 -7.15
C GLN A 378 -23.76 -9.69 -6.19
N VAL A 379 -24.12 -8.75 -5.32
CA VAL A 379 -23.18 -8.24 -4.28
C VAL A 379 -22.72 -9.37 -3.37
N LYS A 380 -23.64 -10.22 -2.88
CA LYS A 380 -23.30 -11.38 -2.06
C LYS A 380 -22.35 -12.32 -2.79
N LYS A 381 -22.66 -12.71 -4.03
CA LYS A 381 -21.78 -13.53 -4.88
C LYS A 381 -20.42 -12.89 -5.12
N GLY A 382 -20.36 -11.55 -5.23
CA GLY A 382 -19.11 -10.82 -5.33
C GLY A 382 -18.20 -11.02 -4.10
N TYR A 383 -18.76 -10.94 -2.89
CA TYR A 383 -18.00 -11.21 -1.66
C TYR A 383 -17.63 -12.69 -1.52
N GLU A 384 -18.47 -13.62 -1.97
CA GLU A 384 -18.12 -15.06 -2.03
C GLU A 384 -16.93 -15.30 -2.98
N ALA A 385 -16.88 -14.62 -4.13
CA ALA A 385 -15.74 -14.68 -5.03
C ALA A 385 -14.46 -14.11 -4.38
N VAL A 386 -14.56 -13.00 -3.66
CA VAL A 386 -13.44 -12.43 -2.89
C VAL A 386 -12.94 -13.44 -1.85
N GLU A 387 -13.82 -14.08 -1.12
CA GLU A 387 -13.43 -15.09 -0.12
C GLU A 387 -12.71 -16.30 -0.77
N GLU A 388 -13.16 -16.75 -1.95
CA GLU A 388 -12.46 -17.81 -2.69
C GLU A 388 -11.07 -17.37 -3.19
N ILE A 389 -10.93 -16.12 -3.62
CA ILE A 389 -9.63 -15.55 -3.98
C ILE A 389 -8.70 -15.55 -2.77
N PHE A 390 -9.16 -15.14 -1.58
CA PHE A 390 -8.35 -15.20 -0.37
C PHE A 390 -7.97 -16.63 0.03
N LYS A 391 -8.91 -17.58 -0.04
CA LYS A 391 -8.61 -19.01 0.21
C LYS A 391 -7.55 -19.55 -0.76
N LEU A 392 -7.65 -19.22 -2.04
CA LEU A 392 -6.65 -19.58 -3.05
C LEU A 392 -5.29 -18.97 -2.71
N THR A 393 -5.26 -17.68 -2.36
CA THR A 393 -4.05 -16.94 -1.99
C THR A 393 -3.33 -17.59 -0.82
N VAL A 394 -4.04 -17.87 0.26
CA VAL A 394 -3.49 -18.54 1.45
C VAL A 394 -3.02 -19.96 1.12
N LYS A 395 -3.77 -20.73 0.34
CA LYS A 395 -3.37 -22.07 -0.15
C LYS A 395 -2.06 -22.03 -0.94
N LEU A 396 -1.79 -20.96 -1.65
CA LEU A 396 -0.55 -20.76 -2.40
C LEU A 396 0.61 -20.20 -1.54
N GLY A 397 0.40 -20.03 -0.23
CA GLY A 397 1.39 -19.50 0.71
C GLY A 397 1.50 -17.98 0.68
N GLY A 398 0.43 -17.31 0.28
CA GLY A 398 0.34 -15.86 0.19
C GLY A 398 -0.31 -15.19 1.39
N THR A 399 -0.55 -13.88 1.27
CA THR A 399 -1.16 -13.01 2.28
C THR A 399 -2.38 -12.26 1.73
N LEU A 400 -3.32 -11.93 2.62
CA LEU A 400 -4.57 -11.22 2.30
C LEU A 400 -4.34 -9.77 1.83
N SER A 401 -3.20 -9.17 2.22
CA SER A 401 -2.84 -7.81 1.85
C SER A 401 -1.36 -7.68 1.62
N GLY A 402 -0.97 -7.11 0.47
CA GLY A 402 0.40 -6.77 0.15
C GLY A 402 0.79 -5.38 0.66
N GLU A 403 -0.11 -4.40 0.47
CA GLU A 403 0.18 -2.99 0.76
C GLU A 403 -0.98 -2.18 1.35
N HIS A 404 -2.27 -2.62 1.18
CA HIS A 404 -3.42 -1.81 1.59
C HIS A 404 -3.75 -1.87 3.08
N GLY A 405 -3.22 -2.85 3.82
CA GLY A 405 -3.61 -3.14 5.20
C GLY A 405 -4.86 -4.02 5.30
N ILE A 406 -5.35 -4.21 6.50
CA ILE A 406 -6.51 -5.06 6.84
C ILE A 406 -7.75 -4.20 7.14
N GLY A 407 -7.60 -3.22 8.03
CA GLY A 407 -8.65 -2.30 8.45
C GLY A 407 -9.94 -2.99 8.85
N LEU A 408 -11.05 -2.48 8.29
CA LEU A 408 -12.40 -3.06 8.41
C LEU A 408 -12.71 -4.04 7.28
N SER A 409 -12.14 -3.79 6.08
CA SER A 409 -12.57 -4.48 4.88
C SER A 409 -12.13 -5.94 4.86
N LYS A 410 -10.93 -6.23 5.35
CA LYS A 410 -10.34 -7.58 5.39
C LYS A 410 -10.40 -8.25 6.77
N ALA A 411 -10.77 -7.51 7.82
CA ALA A 411 -10.94 -8.04 9.17
C ALA A 411 -11.77 -9.34 9.25
N PRO A 412 -12.90 -9.49 8.51
CA PRO A 412 -13.68 -10.73 8.53
C PRO A 412 -12.94 -11.96 7.98
N PHE A 413 -11.85 -11.76 7.23
CA PHE A 413 -11.12 -12.83 6.55
C PHE A 413 -9.82 -13.23 7.28
N MET A 414 -9.48 -12.56 8.39
CA MET A 414 -8.24 -12.81 9.14
C MET A 414 -8.08 -14.29 9.53
N ASN A 415 -9.18 -14.96 9.92
CA ASN A 415 -9.17 -16.39 10.27
C ASN A 415 -8.83 -17.33 9.09
N LEU A 416 -8.81 -16.84 7.84
CA LEU A 416 -8.32 -17.63 6.70
C LEU A 416 -6.78 -17.71 6.69
N ALA A 417 -6.12 -16.65 7.15
CA ALA A 417 -4.67 -16.50 7.10
C ALA A 417 -3.98 -16.82 8.43
N PHE A 418 -4.68 -16.66 9.56
CA PHE A 418 -4.13 -16.78 10.90
C PHE A 418 -4.88 -17.83 11.72
N SER A 419 -4.13 -18.65 12.45
CA SER A 419 -4.69 -19.56 13.45
C SER A 419 -5.25 -18.80 14.65
N GLU A 420 -6.10 -19.45 15.43
CA GLU A 420 -6.65 -18.85 16.67
C GLU A 420 -5.55 -18.49 17.68
N ALA A 421 -4.45 -19.25 17.71
CA ALA A 421 -3.31 -18.94 18.58
C ALA A 421 -2.62 -17.63 18.17
N GLU A 422 -2.45 -17.38 16.86
CA GLU A 422 -1.88 -16.15 16.34
C GLU A 422 -2.82 -14.96 16.57
N MET A 423 -4.13 -15.13 16.33
CA MET A 423 -5.13 -14.10 16.61
C MET A 423 -5.15 -13.73 18.10
N ASN A 424 -5.09 -14.73 19.00
CA ASN A 424 -5.03 -14.48 20.44
C ASN A 424 -3.74 -13.78 20.87
N LEU A 425 -2.60 -14.08 20.25
CA LEU A 425 -1.37 -13.34 20.51
C LEU A 425 -1.48 -11.88 20.10
N MET A 426 -2.05 -11.59 18.93
CA MET A 426 -2.28 -10.20 18.46
C MET A 426 -3.23 -9.45 19.40
N ARG A 427 -4.34 -10.08 19.86
CA ARG A 427 -5.25 -9.50 20.87
C ARG A 427 -4.53 -9.21 22.19
N ASN A 428 -3.64 -10.09 22.63
CA ASN A 428 -2.86 -9.87 23.85
C ASN A 428 -1.86 -8.71 23.70
N ILE A 429 -1.23 -8.56 22.53
CA ILE A 429 -0.39 -7.40 22.22
C ILE A 429 -1.23 -6.13 22.27
N LYS A 430 -2.38 -6.10 21.58
CA LYS A 430 -3.32 -4.99 21.64
C LYS A 430 -3.68 -4.62 23.08
N LYS A 431 -4.06 -5.60 23.90
CA LYS A 431 -4.41 -5.40 25.31
C LYS A 431 -3.25 -4.90 26.16
N ALA A 432 -2.01 -5.29 25.86
CA ALA A 432 -0.83 -4.82 26.58
C ALA A 432 -0.54 -3.33 26.31
N PHE A 433 -0.79 -2.87 25.09
CA PHE A 433 -0.61 -1.46 24.71
C PHE A 433 -1.83 -0.58 25.05
N ASP A 434 -3.03 -1.12 24.89
CA ASP A 434 -4.30 -0.40 25.00
C ASP A 434 -5.32 -1.22 25.84
N PRO A 435 -5.15 -1.28 27.17
CA PRO A 435 -6.01 -2.09 28.04
C PRO A 435 -7.49 -1.74 27.99
N ASN A 436 -7.81 -0.46 27.75
CA ASN A 436 -9.18 0.07 27.68
C ASN A 436 -9.75 0.06 26.26
N ASN A 437 -8.97 -0.41 25.27
CA ASN A 437 -9.36 -0.51 23.86
C ASN A 437 -9.93 0.80 23.28
N ILE A 438 -9.26 1.92 23.57
CA ILE A 438 -9.68 3.25 23.07
C ILE A 438 -9.08 3.59 21.69
N LEU A 439 -7.89 3.02 21.34
CA LEU A 439 -7.23 3.33 20.08
C LEU A 439 -7.77 2.48 18.93
N ASN A 440 -8.39 3.15 17.98
CA ASN A 440 -8.82 2.61 16.69
C ASN A 440 -9.44 1.20 16.78
N PRO A 441 -10.38 0.94 17.69
CA PRO A 441 -10.95 -0.38 17.89
C PRO A 441 -11.68 -0.88 16.64
N PHE A 442 -11.95 -2.22 16.60
CA PHE A 442 -12.65 -2.90 15.50
C PHE A 442 -11.87 -3.00 14.18
N LYS A 443 -10.61 -2.63 14.17
CA LYS A 443 -9.71 -2.85 13.01
C LYS A 443 -8.98 -4.17 13.15
N MET A 444 -8.53 -4.74 12.02
CA MET A 444 -7.72 -5.96 11.96
C MET A 444 -8.37 -7.21 12.58
N GLY A 445 -9.66 -7.18 12.95
CA GLY A 445 -10.33 -8.28 13.66
C GLY A 445 -9.88 -8.46 15.12
N LEU A 446 -9.34 -7.41 15.72
CA LEU A 446 -8.80 -7.38 17.08
C LEU A 446 -9.73 -6.66 18.06
#